data_c20f932940fde63ceb7606e766ff9f2a
#
_entry.id   c20f932940fde63ceb7606e766ff9f2a
#
_cell.length_a   1.000
_cell.length_b   1.000
_cell.length_c   1.000
_cell.angle_alpha   90.00
_cell.angle_beta   90.00
_cell.angle_gamma   90.00
#
_symmetry.space_group_name_H-M   'P 1'
#
loop_
_entity.id
_entity.type
_entity.pdbx_description
1 polymer ?
#
loop_
_entity_poly.entity_id
_entity_poly.type
_entity_poly.pdbx_seq_one_letter_code
_entity_poly.pdbx_strand_id
1 'polypeptide(L)' 'MMRTHIKATVAAIASGDKSAAEAAFKKVVPVLDRSATHGLISHNKAARHKSRLNAQIKAL' A
#
# COMPACT_ATOMS: atom_id res chain seq x y z
N MET A 1 -7.26 -8.99 4.06
CA MET A 1 -8.12 -8.22 3.16
C MET A 1 -7.41 -7.00 2.66
N MET A 2 -7.54 -6.69 1.37
CA MET A 2 -6.81 -5.59 0.74
C MET A 2 -7.12 -4.23 1.36
N ARG A 3 -8.39 -3.91 1.60
CA ARG A 3 -8.80 -2.64 2.21
C ARG A 3 -8.16 -2.41 3.57
N THR A 4 -8.10 -3.44 4.38
CA THR A 4 -7.53 -3.35 5.73
C THR A 4 -6.05 -3.03 5.65
N HIS A 5 -5.31 -3.67 4.73
CA HIS A 5 -3.87 -3.42 4.56
C HIS A 5 -3.60 -2.00 4.06
N ILE A 6 -4.39 -1.55 3.08
CA ILE A 6 -4.25 -0.19 2.55
C ILE A 6 -4.57 0.83 3.65
N LYS A 7 -5.63 0.62 4.39
CA LYS A 7 -6.03 1.51 5.48
C LYS A 7 -4.96 1.58 6.57
N ALA A 8 -4.38 0.44 6.92
CA ALA A 8 -3.30 0.40 7.91
C ALA A 8 -2.08 1.19 7.44
N THR A 9 -1.73 1.07 6.16
CA THR A 9 -0.62 1.82 5.57
C THR A 9 -0.90 3.33 5.60
N VAL A 10 -2.10 3.72 5.20
CA VAL A 10 -2.51 5.13 5.22
C VAL A 10 -2.50 5.68 6.65
N ALA A 11 -2.98 4.91 7.62
CA ALA A 11 -2.97 5.32 9.01
C ALA A 11 -1.54 5.52 9.53
N ALA A 12 -0.61 4.63 9.16
CA ALA A 12 0.79 4.78 9.54
C ALA A 12 1.41 6.04 8.92
N ILE A 13 1.08 6.34 7.68
CA ILE A 13 1.52 7.55 6.98
C ILE A 13 0.95 8.80 7.69
N ALA A 14 -0.32 8.76 8.05
CA ALA A 14 -0.98 9.87 8.72
C ALA A 14 -0.38 10.14 10.10
N SER A 15 0.11 9.12 10.78
CA SER A 15 0.79 9.28 12.07
C SER A 15 2.19 9.87 11.95
N GLY A 16 2.73 9.95 10.73
CA GLY A 16 4.08 10.47 10.48
C GLY A 16 5.20 9.51 10.83
N ASP A 17 4.89 8.27 11.10
CA ASP A 17 5.90 7.24 11.43
C ASP A 17 6.36 6.55 10.16
N LYS A 18 7.50 6.99 9.64
CA LYS A 18 8.07 6.45 8.41
C LYS A 18 8.38 4.95 8.52
N SER A 19 8.94 4.52 9.65
CA SER A 19 9.27 3.11 9.86
C SER A 19 8.02 2.23 9.83
N ALA A 20 6.96 2.65 10.51
CA ALA A 20 5.70 1.93 10.50
C ALA A 20 5.07 1.93 9.10
N ALA A 21 5.15 3.06 8.41
CA ALA A 21 4.62 3.19 7.05
C ALA A 21 5.36 2.27 6.07
N GLU A 22 6.67 2.20 6.16
CA GLU A 22 7.47 1.30 5.33
C GLU A 22 7.15 -0.17 5.61
N ALA A 23 7.03 -0.54 6.88
CA ALA A 23 6.66 -1.90 7.26
C ALA A 23 5.27 -2.27 6.73
N ALA A 24 4.31 -1.37 6.87
CA ALA A 24 2.96 -1.58 6.36
C ALA A 24 2.96 -1.69 4.84
N PHE A 25 3.75 -0.86 4.16
CA PHE A 25 3.87 -0.89 2.71
C PHE A 25 4.41 -2.24 2.21
N LYS A 26 5.44 -2.76 2.88
CA LYS A 26 6.00 -4.06 2.53
C LYS A 26 4.98 -5.18 2.66
N LYS A 27 4.02 -5.04 3.57
CA LYS A 27 2.94 -6.01 3.73
C LYS A 27 1.85 -5.85 2.67
N VAL A 28 1.57 -4.62 2.26
CA VAL A 28 0.49 -4.36 1.30
C VAL A 28 0.89 -4.66 -0.15
N VAL A 29 2.17 -4.53 -0.50
CA VAL A 29 2.63 -4.78 -1.86
C VAL A 29 2.28 -6.19 -2.35
N PRO A 30 2.62 -7.27 -1.62
CA PRO A 30 2.24 -8.61 -2.05
C PRO A 30 0.73 -8.81 -2.14
N VAL A 31 -0.04 -8.15 -1.27
CA VAL A 31 -1.49 -8.23 -1.28
C VAL A 31 -2.05 -7.59 -2.55
N LEU A 32 -1.53 -6.43 -2.94
CA LEU A 32 -1.93 -5.76 -4.18
C LEU A 32 -1.58 -6.59 -5.41
N ASP A 33 -0.37 -7.14 -5.44
CA ASP A 33 0.06 -7.97 -6.56
C ASP A 33 -0.79 -9.23 -6.68
N ARG A 34 -1.09 -9.87 -5.58
CA ARG A 34 -1.95 -11.06 -5.55
C ARG A 34 -3.36 -10.73 -6.02
N SER A 35 -3.91 -9.61 -5.57
CA SER A 35 -5.23 -9.16 -5.99
C SER A 35 -5.30 -8.91 -7.50
N ALA A 36 -4.25 -8.33 -8.07
CA ALA A 36 -4.17 -8.12 -9.51
C ALA A 36 -4.08 -9.45 -10.26
N THR A 37 -3.26 -10.39 -9.76
CA THR A 37 -3.11 -11.72 -10.36
C THR A 37 -4.42 -12.50 -10.35
N HIS A 38 -5.21 -12.38 -9.28
CA HIS A 38 -6.51 -13.05 -9.17
C HIS A 38 -7.64 -12.30 -9.89
N GLY A 39 -7.35 -11.16 -10.50
CA GLY A 39 -8.33 -10.40 -11.25
C GLY A 39 -9.28 -9.59 -10.39
N LEU A 40 -9.00 -9.42 -9.09
CA LEU A 40 -9.83 -8.61 -8.20
C LEU A 40 -9.69 -7.12 -8.48
N ILE A 41 -8.51 -6.70 -8.92
CA ILE A 41 -8.23 -5.33 -9.37
C ILE A 41 -7.36 -5.40 -10.61
N SER A 42 -7.34 -4.33 -11.40
CA SER A 42 -6.47 -4.26 -12.57
C SER A 42 -5.00 -4.06 -12.15
N HIS A 43 -4.07 -4.50 -12.99
CA HIS A 43 -2.65 -4.27 -12.76
C HIS A 43 -2.32 -2.78 -12.67
N ASN A 44 -3.00 -1.95 -13.49
CA ASN A 44 -2.83 -0.50 -13.45
C ASN A 44 -3.26 0.08 -12.10
N LYS A 45 -4.37 -0.41 -11.55
CA LYS A 45 -4.86 0.04 -10.26
C LYS A 45 -3.90 -0.35 -9.14
N ALA A 46 -3.38 -1.58 -9.17
CA ALA A 46 -2.40 -2.03 -8.20
C ALA A 46 -1.13 -1.18 -8.25
N ALA A 47 -0.61 -0.91 -9.45
CA ALA A 47 0.56 -0.06 -9.65
C ALA A 47 0.33 1.36 -9.13
N ARG A 48 -0.88 1.91 -9.37
CA ARG A 48 -1.25 3.24 -8.90
C ARG A 48 -1.25 3.31 -7.38
N HIS A 49 -1.83 2.32 -6.72
CA HIS A 49 -1.82 2.25 -5.24
C HIS A 49 -0.39 2.18 -4.71
N LYS A 50 0.44 1.33 -5.29
CA LYS A 50 1.84 1.21 -4.87
C LYS A 50 2.60 2.53 -5.05
N SER A 51 2.44 3.19 -6.20
CA SER A 51 3.10 4.46 -6.47
C SER A 51 2.68 5.55 -5.50
N ARG A 52 1.38 5.68 -5.24
CA ARG A 52 0.86 6.70 -4.34
C ARG A 52 1.35 6.51 -2.92
N LEU A 53 1.27 5.28 -2.41
CA LEU A 53 1.71 4.97 -1.05
C LEU A 53 3.21 5.20 -0.90
N ASN A 54 4.00 4.77 -1.90
CA ASN A 54 5.44 4.97 -1.89
C ASN A 54 5.81 6.46 -1.87
N ALA A 55 5.12 7.26 -2.68
CA ALA A 55 5.36 8.71 -2.72
C ALA A 55 5.04 9.36 -1.37
N GLN A 56 3.95 8.96 -0.74
CA GLN A 56 3.56 9.48 0.57
C GLN A 56 4.58 9.11 1.64
N ILE A 57 5.10 7.88 1.59
CA ILE A 57 6.12 7.43 2.54
C ILE A 57 7.42 8.21 2.35
N LYS A 58 7.82 8.45 1.12
CA LYS A 58 9.02 9.24 0.82
C LYS A 58 8.90 10.68 1.31
N ALA A 59 7.69 11.21 1.37
CA ALA A 59 7.44 12.55 1.86
C ALA A 59 7.55 12.67 3.39
N LEU A 60 7.56 11.56 4.09
CA LEU A 60 7.78 11.54 5.52
C LEU A 60 9.29 11.68 5.83
#